data_d384ee6d6445e7fde5cac42b4e16f209
#
_entry.id   d384ee6d6445e7fde5cac42b4e16f209
#
_cell.length_a   1.000
_cell.length_b   1.000
_cell.length_c   1.000
_cell.angle_alpha   90.00
_cell.angle_beta   90.00
_cell.angle_gamma   90.00
#
_symmetry.space_group_name_H-M   'P 1'
#
loop_
_entity.id
_entity.type
_entity.pdbx_description
1 polymer ?
#
loop_
_entity_poly.entity_id
_entity_poly.type
_entity_poly.pdbx_seq_one_letter_code
_entity_poly.pdbx_strand_id
1 'polypeptide(L)'
;MKPMILFSVWLAATSTAIAQPTKTVGRTIPLPATGSVTLETHNGSIDVQTWDRAEIEIHAGIQAAGTWSDDVRRFDQTTVDIQSTADSVWIKSRYPTFTTWTWFGSNARIDYKITAPKTARWTIYDHNASVDVRGVQAAITIETHNGRVHLSDVAGPLRVGAHNGSVTGDLASFRGAEFTSHLGSLDLTLPSTAAFHLQADSRRGSVQSDFPLAIRMLGRRHTTVDGEVNGGGPSLRFHSHAGKLRLQSKN
;
A
#
# COMPACT_ATOMS: atom_id res chain seq x y z
N MET A 1 -24.42 -47.20 54.66
CA MET A 1 -24.44 -46.03 53.76
C MET A 1 -23.22 -46.11 52.83
N LYS A 2 -23.43 -46.40 51.56
CA LYS A 2 -22.32 -46.42 50.50
C LYS A 2 -22.31 -45.08 49.82
N PRO A 3 -21.14 -44.45 49.59
CA PRO A 3 -21.09 -43.22 48.86
C PRO A 3 -21.24 -43.49 47.37
N MET A 4 -22.13 -42.73 46.70
CA MET A 4 -22.37 -42.73 45.27
C MET A 4 -21.38 -41.73 44.64
N ILE A 5 -20.42 -42.23 43.86
CA ILE A 5 -19.44 -41.41 43.14
C ILE A 5 -20.08 -41.02 41.81
N LEU A 6 -20.39 -39.73 41.64
CA LEU A 6 -20.84 -39.12 40.38
C LEU A 6 -19.63 -38.86 39.50
N PHE A 7 -19.52 -39.59 38.38
CA PHE A 7 -18.56 -39.28 37.30
C PHE A 7 -19.16 -38.22 36.40
N SER A 8 -18.59 -37.03 36.43
CA SER A 8 -18.88 -35.96 35.45
C SER A 8 -18.06 -36.21 34.18
N VAL A 9 -18.74 -36.60 33.10
CA VAL A 9 -18.11 -36.68 31.76
C VAL A 9 -18.10 -35.29 31.16
N TRP A 10 -16.91 -34.68 31.05
CA TRP A 10 -16.70 -33.46 30.26
C TRP A 10 -16.55 -33.84 28.77
N LEU A 11 -17.57 -33.53 28.00
CA LEU A 11 -17.48 -33.61 26.53
C LEU A 11 -16.70 -32.38 26.02
N ALA A 12 -15.44 -32.55 25.68
CA ALA A 12 -14.66 -31.54 24.98
C ALA A 12 -15.16 -31.45 23.55
N ALA A 13 -15.94 -30.42 23.24
CA ALA A 13 -16.29 -30.09 21.86
C ALA A 13 -15.04 -29.55 21.14
N THR A 14 -14.41 -30.40 20.35
CA THR A 14 -13.35 -29.95 19.39
C THR A 14 -14.06 -29.23 18.24
N SER A 15 -14.04 -27.90 18.25
CA SER A 15 -14.45 -27.12 17.09
C SER A 15 -13.38 -27.28 16.02
N THR A 16 -13.64 -28.07 15.00
CA THR A 16 -12.84 -28.07 13.77
C THR A 16 -13.11 -26.75 13.04
N ALA A 17 -12.19 -25.81 13.14
CA ALA A 17 -12.22 -24.60 12.31
C ALA A 17 -12.13 -25.03 10.85
N ILE A 18 -13.17 -24.79 10.07
CA ILE A 18 -13.14 -24.99 8.61
C ILE A 18 -12.19 -23.94 8.04
N ALA A 19 -11.04 -24.37 7.54
CA ALA A 19 -10.08 -23.48 6.91
C ALA A 19 -10.67 -22.86 5.63
N GLN A 20 -10.48 -21.55 5.44
CA GLN A 20 -10.91 -20.88 4.22
C GLN A 20 -10.13 -21.42 3.01
N PRO A 21 -10.77 -21.64 1.85
CA PRO A 21 -10.08 -22.05 0.64
C PRO A 21 -8.99 -21.05 0.23
N THR A 22 -7.84 -21.58 -0.18
CA THR A 22 -6.70 -20.77 -0.65
C THR A 22 -6.12 -21.36 -1.94
N LYS A 23 -5.61 -20.51 -2.81
CA LYS A 23 -4.82 -20.88 -3.98
C LYS A 23 -3.68 -19.90 -4.20
N THR A 24 -2.60 -20.36 -4.82
CA THR A 24 -1.40 -19.53 -5.05
C THR A 24 -1.06 -19.46 -6.53
N VAL A 25 -0.52 -18.32 -6.93
CA VAL A 25 0.07 -18.09 -8.25
C VAL A 25 1.51 -17.63 -8.04
N GLY A 26 2.48 -18.34 -8.63
CA GLY A 26 3.90 -18.01 -8.59
C GLY A 26 4.45 -17.84 -10.00
N ARG A 27 5.25 -16.79 -10.24
CA ARG A 27 5.92 -16.53 -11.52
C ARG A 27 7.27 -15.85 -11.29
N THR A 28 8.26 -16.27 -12.04
CA THR A 28 9.54 -15.57 -12.20
C THR A 28 9.68 -15.17 -13.66
N ILE A 29 9.96 -13.91 -13.94
CA ILE A 29 9.98 -13.32 -15.27
C ILE A 29 11.23 -12.46 -15.40
N PRO A 30 12.00 -12.55 -16.49
CA PRO A 30 13.08 -11.61 -16.76
C PRO A 30 12.57 -10.18 -16.78
N LEU A 31 13.23 -9.27 -16.05
CA LEU A 31 12.92 -7.86 -16.01
C LEU A 31 14.24 -7.09 -15.86
N PRO A 32 14.62 -6.24 -16.82
CA PRO A 32 15.84 -5.46 -16.73
C PRO A 32 15.77 -4.46 -15.56
N ALA A 33 16.93 -4.01 -15.10
CA ALA A 33 17.05 -3.08 -13.98
C ALA A 33 16.25 -1.76 -14.19
N THR A 34 16.08 -1.33 -15.44
CA THR A 34 15.28 -0.14 -15.82
C THR A 34 13.85 -0.44 -16.20
N GLY A 35 13.40 -1.67 -15.96
CA GLY A 35 12.06 -2.13 -16.30
C GLY A 35 10.95 -1.44 -15.51
N SER A 36 9.71 -1.76 -15.86
CA SER A 36 8.53 -1.22 -15.20
C SER A 36 7.58 -2.32 -14.76
N VAL A 37 6.96 -2.11 -13.59
CA VAL A 37 5.96 -3.01 -13.03
C VAL A 37 4.68 -2.23 -12.77
N THR A 38 3.58 -2.74 -13.29
CA THR A 38 2.24 -2.21 -13.00
C THR A 38 1.43 -3.29 -12.29
N LEU A 39 0.87 -2.97 -11.13
CA LEU A 39 0.01 -3.85 -10.35
C LEU A 39 -1.36 -3.21 -10.14
N GLU A 40 -2.42 -3.92 -10.55
CA GLU A 40 -3.80 -3.52 -10.30
C GLU A 40 -4.48 -4.56 -9.39
N THR A 41 -4.94 -4.15 -8.23
CA THR A 41 -5.67 -5.02 -7.30
C THR A 41 -6.82 -4.29 -6.60
N HIS A 42 -7.63 -5.01 -5.81
CA HIS A 42 -8.78 -4.42 -5.13
C HIS A 42 -8.74 -4.62 -3.62
N ASN A 43 -8.42 -5.82 -3.15
CA ASN A 43 -8.39 -6.16 -1.72
C ASN A 43 -7.19 -7.02 -1.40
N GLY A 44 -6.57 -6.80 -0.23
CA GLY A 44 -5.51 -7.66 0.29
C GLY A 44 -4.31 -6.90 0.80
N SER A 45 -3.13 -7.40 0.47
CA SER A 45 -1.86 -6.74 0.80
C SER A 45 -0.88 -6.83 -0.36
N ILE A 46 -0.02 -5.83 -0.46
CA ILE A 46 1.04 -5.74 -1.46
C ILE A 46 2.34 -5.51 -0.69
N ASP A 47 3.26 -6.48 -0.72
CA ASP A 47 4.63 -6.38 -0.18
C ASP A 47 5.61 -6.37 -1.34
N VAL A 48 6.26 -5.24 -1.58
CA VAL A 48 7.28 -5.02 -2.60
C VAL A 48 8.64 -4.98 -1.94
N GLN A 49 9.51 -5.89 -2.34
CA GLN A 49 10.91 -5.97 -1.93
C GLN A 49 11.82 -5.86 -3.15
N THR A 50 13.10 -5.59 -2.92
CA THR A 50 14.04 -5.39 -4.02
C THR A 50 15.27 -6.29 -3.89
N TRP A 51 15.87 -6.57 -5.06
CA TRP A 51 17.14 -7.28 -5.21
C TRP A 51 17.99 -6.73 -6.36
N ASP A 52 19.19 -7.30 -6.54
CA ASP A 52 20.11 -6.91 -7.63
C ASP A 52 20.08 -7.90 -8.83
N ARG A 53 18.95 -8.64 -9.01
CA ARG A 53 18.78 -9.58 -10.15
C ARG A 53 17.96 -8.92 -11.25
N ALA A 54 18.21 -9.27 -12.52
CA ALA A 54 17.46 -8.80 -13.68
C ALA A 54 16.19 -9.65 -13.92
N GLU A 55 15.40 -9.88 -12.89
CA GLU A 55 14.16 -10.64 -12.91
C GLU A 55 13.19 -10.13 -11.84
N ILE A 56 11.92 -10.42 -12.03
CA ILE A 56 10.87 -10.21 -11.04
C ILE A 56 10.30 -11.55 -10.60
N GLU A 57 10.16 -11.73 -9.30
CA GLU A 57 9.47 -12.86 -8.68
C GLU A 57 8.13 -12.37 -8.09
N ILE A 58 7.06 -13.04 -8.46
CA ILE A 58 5.69 -12.68 -8.09
C ILE A 58 5.07 -13.88 -7.39
N HIS A 59 4.62 -13.69 -6.16
CA HIS A 59 3.79 -14.62 -5.41
C HIS A 59 2.47 -13.95 -5.07
N ALA A 60 1.36 -14.54 -5.50
CA ALA A 60 0.02 -14.08 -5.16
C ALA A 60 -0.72 -15.21 -4.43
N GLY A 61 -1.06 -14.98 -3.16
CA GLY A 61 -1.91 -15.85 -2.36
C GLY A 61 -3.35 -15.37 -2.43
N ILE A 62 -4.26 -16.15 -3.00
CA ILE A 62 -5.67 -15.85 -3.12
C ILE A 62 -6.41 -16.61 -2.01
N GLN A 63 -7.22 -15.93 -1.21
CA GLN A 63 -7.98 -16.49 -0.11
C GLN A 63 -9.46 -16.12 -0.24
N ALA A 64 -10.36 -17.07 -0.01
CA ALA A 64 -11.78 -16.79 0.06
C ALA A 64 -12.09 -15.82 1.21
N ALA A 65 -13.05 -14.92 1.02
CA ALA A 65 -13.46 -13.99 2.07
C ALA A 65 -14.19 -14.67 3.24
N GLY A 66 -14.76 -15.85 2.98
CA GLY A 66 -15.49 -16.66 3.95
C GLY A 66 -15.68 -18.10 3.45
N THR A 67 -16.51 -18.87 4.17
CA THR A 67 -16.84 -20.26 3.85
C THR A 67 -18.24 -20.44 3.25
N TRP A 68 -18.97 -19.35 3.04
CA TRP A 68 -20.28 -19.40 2.39
C TRP A 68 -20.14 -19.73 0.90
N SER A 69 -21.13 -20.40 0.35
CA SER A 69 -21.10 -20.85 -1.06
C SER A 69 -20.81 -19.72 -2.05
N ASP A 70 -21.31 -18.51 -1.78
CA ASP A 70 -21.07 -17.34 -2.62
C ASP A 70 -19.65 -16.81 -2.52
N ASP A 71 -19.03 -16.83 -1.33
CA ASP A 71 -17.64 -16.45 -1.13
C ASP A 71 -16.70 -17.44 -1.82
N VAL A 72 -16.99 -18.75 -1.70
CA VAL A 72 -16.22 -19.82 -2.36
C VAL A 72 -16.35 -19.71 -3.88
N ARG A 73 -17.54 -19.49 -4.42
CA ARG A 73 -17.76 -19.30 -5.85
C ARG A 73 -16.99 -18.08 -6.40
N ARG A 74 -16.96 -16.96 -5.65
CA ARG A 74 -16.18 -15.78 -6.02
C ARG A 74 -14.69 -16.06 -5.98
N PHE A 75 -14.24 -16.77 -4.98
CA PHE A 75 -12.86 -17.22 -4.87
C PHE A 75 -12.45 -18.08 -6.06
N ASP A 76 -13.27 -19.06 -6.49
CA ASP A 76 -12.98 -19.92 -7.63
C ASP A 76 -12.82 -19.13 -8.93
N GLN A 77 -13.62 -18.10 -9.12
CA GLN A 77 -13.60 -17.21 -10.30
C GLN A 77 -12.52 -16.11 -10.22
N THR A 78 -11.96 -15.86 -9.03
CA THR A 78 -10.90 -14.85 -8.88
C THR A 78 -9.59 -15.39 -9.44
N THR A 79 -8.94 -14.63 -10.31
CA THR A 79 -7.67 -15.00 -10.96
C THR A 79 -6.67 -13.83 -10.92
N VAL A 80 -5.39 -14.15 -11.16
CA VAL A 80 -4.32 -13.18 -11.37
C VAL A 80 -3.83 -13.32 -12.80
N ASP A 81 -3.97 -12.26 -13.57
CA ASP A 81 -3.46 -12.14 -14.93
C ASP A 81 -2.07 -11.47 -14.89
N ILE A 82 -1.07 -12.13 -15.49
CA ILE A 82 0.29 -11.62 -15.53
C ILE A 82 0.74 -11.60 -16.98
N GLN A 83 0.99 -10.41 -17.49
CA GLN A 83 1.49 -10.15 -18.84
C GLN A 83 2.87 -9.52 -18.78
N SER A 84 3.72 -9.82 -19.73
CA SER A 84 5.07 -9.26 -19.79
C SER A 84 5.52 -8.96 -21.20
N THR A 85 6.34 -7.93 -21.32
CA THR A 85 7.16 -7.65 -22.48
C THR A 85 8.65 -7.75 -22.11
N ALA A 86 9.57 -7.33 -22.96
CA ALA A 86 11.00 -7.34 -22.68
C ALA A 86 11.41 -6.45 -21.50
N ASP A 87 10.64 -5.38 -21.20
CA ASP A 87 10.98 -4.35 -20.22
C ASP A 87 9.84 -3.99 -19.27
N SER A 88 8.70 -4.67 -19.35
CA SER A 88 7.51 -4.32 -18.57
C SER A 88 6.74 -5.57 -18.12
N VAL A 89 6.21 -5.52 -16.89
CA VAL A 89 5.34 -6.56 -16.34
C VAL A 89 4.06 -5.92 -15.82
N TRP A 90 2.90 -6.47 -16.24
CA TRP A 90 1.57 -6.08 -15.77
C TRP A 90 0.96 -7.22 -14.97
N ILE A 91 0.51 -6.90 -13.78
CA ILE A 91 -0.13 -7.84 -12.85
C ILE A 91 -1.52 -7.29 -12.56
N LYS A 92 -2.54 -8.07 -12.85
CA LYS A 92 -3.92 -7.63 -12.66
C LYS A 92 -4.75 -8.68 -11.94
N SER A 93 -5.35 -8.30 -10.81
CA SER A 93 -6.37 -9.10 -10.14
C SER A 93 -7.67 -9.06 -10.93
N ARG A 94 -8.20 -10.23 -11.25
CA ARG A 94 -9.50 -10.38 -11.92
C ARG A 94 -10.51 -10.92 -10.93
N TYR A 95 -11.52 -10.12 -10.63
CA TYR A 95 -12.63 -10.49 -9.77
C TYR A 95 -13.90 -10.73 -10.62
N PRO A 96 -14.78 -11.64 -10.19
CA PRO A 96 -16.05 -11.83 -10.90
C PRO A 96 -16.89 -10.56 -10.85
N THR A 97 -17.55 -10.25 -11.98
CA THR A 97 -18.53 -9.17 -12.06
C THR A 97 -19.84 -9.60 -11.41
N PHE A 98 -20.45 -8.70 -10.65
CA PHE A 98 -21.74 -8.95 -10.01
C PHE A 98 -22.88 -8.85 -11.02
N THR A 99 -23.72 -9.87 -11.06
CA THR A 99 -25.09 -9.76 -11.57
C THR A 99 -26.03 -9.47 -10.40
N THR A 100 -27.16 -8.82 -10.65
CA THR A 100 -28.12 -8.29 -9.67
C THR A 100 -28.64 -9.27 -8.60
N TRP A 101 -28.37 -10.56 -8.71
CA TRP A 101 -28.82 -11.61 -7.78
C TRP A 101 -27.76 -12.05 -6.74
N THR A 102 -26.55 -11.47 -6.77
CA THR A 102 -25.45 -11.88 -5.87
C THR A 102 -25.02 -10.75 -4.93
N TRP A 103 -25.98 -10.14 -4.23
CA TRP A 103 -25.71 -9.08 -3.25
C TRP A 103 -24.98 -9.57 -1.99
N PHE A 104 -25.00 -10.89 -1.74
CA PHE A 104 -24.39 -11.49 -0.57
C PHE A 104 -23.04 -12.12 -0.95
N GLY A 105 -22.02 -11.78 -0.20
CA GLY A 105 -20.65 -12.31 -0.32
C GLY A 105 -19.61 -11.24 -0.61
N SER A 106 -18.40 -11.49 -0.16
CA SER A 106 -17.25 -10.59 -0.31
C SER A 106 -16.28 -11.10 -1.37
N ASN A 107 -15.57 -10.18 -2.02
CA ASN A 107 -14.51 -10.56 -2.95
C ASN A 107 -13.37 -11.26 -2.20
N ALA A 108 -12.75 -12.22 -2.88
CA ALA A 108 -11.54 -12.87 -2.38
C ALA A 108 -10.45 -11.82 -2.07
N ARG A 109 -9.64 -12.12 -1.07
CA ARG A 109 -8.45 -11.35 -0.73
C ARG A 109 -7.28 -11.89 -1.55
N ILE A 110 -6.43 -11.01 -2.06
CA ILE A 110 -5.20 -11.38 -2.75
C ILE A 110 -4.03 -10.70 -2.06
N ASP A 111 -3.11 -11.51 -1.52
CA ASP A 111 -1.89 -11.04 -0.89
C ASP A 111 -0.72 -11.24 -1.86
N TYR A 112 -0.12 -10.14 -2.28
CA TYR A 112 1.04 -10.12 -3.17
C TYR A 112 2.33 -9.98 -2.38
N LYS A 113 3.31 -10.84 -2.70
CA LYS A 113 4.70 -10.66 -2.33
C LYS A 113 5.52 -10.64 -3.61
N ILE A 114 6.13 -9.49 -3.90
CA ILE A 114 6.83 -9.28 -5.17
C ILE A 114 8.24 -8.79 -4.88
N THR A 115 9.22 -9.44 -5.50
CA THR A 115 10.62 -9.01 -5.43
C THR A 115 11.10 -8.67 -6.83
N ALA A 116 11.65 -7.47 -7.03
CA ALA A 116 12.06 -6.95 -8.34
C ALA A 116 13.37 -6.16 -8.26
N PRO A 117 14.00 -5.81 -9.39
CA PRO A 117 15.19 -4.97 -9.39
C PRO A 117 14.94 -3.64 -8.65
N LYS A 118 15.87 -3.20 -7.82
CA LYS A 118 15.74 -1.96 -7.02
C LYS A 118 15.52 -0.70 -7.84
N THR A 119 15.92 -0.71 -9.13
CA THR A 119 15.77 0.40 -10.06
C THR A 119 14.60 0.24 -11.03
N ALA A 120 13.75 -0.80 -10.85
CA ALA A 120 12.50 -0.93 -11.60
C ALA A 120 11.49 0.11 -11.15
N ARG A 121 10.77 0.70 -12.11
CA ARG A 121 9.71 1.69 -11.87
C ARG A 121 8.42 0.99 -11.48
N TRP A 122 7.69 1.57 -10.52
CA TRP A 122 6.46 0.98 -10.01
C TRP A 122 5.25 1.86 -10.23
N THR A 123 4.16 1.23 -10.65
CA THR A 123 2.82 1.81 -10.66
C THR A 123 1.86 0.83 -9.99
N ILE A 124 1.24 1.25 -8.90
CA ILE A 124 0.33 0.42 -8.09
C ILE A 124 -1.03 1.11 -8.06
N TYR A 125 -2.06 0.42 -8.54
CA TYR A 125 -3.46 0.80 -8.43
C TYR A 125 -4.16 -0.15 -7.48
N ASP A 126 -4.65 0.37 -6.38
CA ASP A 126 -5.32 -0.39 -5.34
C ASP A 126 -6.61 0.29 -4.88
N HIS A 127 -7.55 -0.50 -4.35
CA HIS A 127 -8.76 0.06 -3.76
C HIS A 127 -8.76 -0.03 -2.23
N ASN A 128 -8.47 -1.21 -1.65
CA ASN A 128 -8.53 -1.44 -0.20
C ASN A 128 -7.34 -2.27 0.33
N ALA A 129 -6.21 -2.34 -0.38
CA ALA A 129 -5.06 -3.09 0.10
C ALA A 129 -4.15 -2.24 1.01
N SER A 130 -3.39 -2.91 1.86
CA SER A 130 -2.20 -2.32 2.46
C SER A 130 -1.02 -2.50 1.52
N VAL A 131 -0.26 -1.42 1.31
CA VAL A 131 0.89 -1.38 0.40
C VAL A 131 2.16 -1.12 1.20
N ASP A 132 3.07 -2.07 1.20
CA ASP A 132 4.40 -1.97 1.78
C ASP A 132 5.44 -2.01 0.66
N VAL A 133 6.29 -0.99 0.54
CA VAL A 133 7.34 -0.90 -0.49
C VAL A 133 8.68 -0.65 0.18
N ARG A 134 9.68 -1.49 -0.12
CA ARG A 134 11.01 -1.41 0.50
C ARG A 134 12.14 -1.43 -0.52
N GLY A 135 13.10 -0.52 -0.35
CA GLY A 135 14.38 -0.52 -1.07
C GLY A 135 14.30 -0.03 -2.52
N VAL A 136 13.17 0.51 -3.00
CA VAL A 136 13.02 0.97 -4.38
C VAL A 136 13.75 2.30 -4.59
N GLN A 137 14.61 2.35 -5.61
CA GLN A 137 15.44 3.52 -5.97
C GLN A 137 14.94 4.26 -7.22
N ALA A 138 13.90 3.73 -7.88
CA ALA A 138 13.26 4.34 -9.06
C ALA A 138 11.96 5.04 -8.70
N ALA A 139 11.29 5.60 -9.70
CA ALA A 139 10.01 6.27 -9.54
C ALA A 139 8.91 5.29 -9.08
N ILE A 140 8.11 5.73 -8.12
CA ILE A 140 6.95 5.00 -7.60
C ILE A 140 5.71 5.87 -7.75
N THR A 141 4.68 5.31 -8.36
CA THR A 141 3.32 5.87 -8.40
C THR A 141 2.38 4.92 -7.70
N ILE A 142 1.63 5.41 -6.71
CA ILE A 142 0.62 4.63 -5.98
C ILE A 142 -0.68 5.41 -5.98
N GLU A 143 -1.75 4.77 -6.42
CA GLU A 143 -3.12 5.28 -6.32
C GLU A 143 -3.95 4.29 -5.50
N THR A 144 -4.40 4.72 -4.32
CA THR A 144 -5.22 3.88 -3.42
C THR A 144 -6.48 4.61 -2.98
N HIS A 145 -7.58 3.87 -2.77
CA HIS A 145 -8.81 4.50 -2.28
C HIS A 145 -8.89 4.49 -0.75
N ASN A 146 -8.76 3.32 -0.11
CA ASN A 146 -8.86 3.18 1.35
C ASN A 146 -7.63 2.47 1.96
N GLY A 147 -6.54 2.35 1.21
CA GLY A 147 -5.36 1.62 1.62
C GLY A 147 -4.46 2.38 2.58
N ARG A 148 -3.61 1.64 3.27
CA ARG A 148 -2.49 2.18 4.02
C ARG A 148 -1.21 1.97 3.20
N VAL A 149 -0.42 3.00 3.02
CA VAL A 149 0.85 2.93 2.28
C VAL A 149 2.01 3.12 3.25
N HIS A 150 2.93 2.18 3.24
CA HIS A 150 4.18 2.26 3.99
C HIS A 150 5.36 2.15 3.02
N LEU A 151 6.23 3.16 3.03
CA LEU A 151 7.43 3.24 2.20
C LEU A 151 8.65 3.22 3.11
N SER A 152 9.59 2.32 2.88
CA SER A 152 10.82 2.24 3.65
C SER A 152 12.05 2.11 2.75
N ASP A 153 13.10 2.85 3.07
CA ASP A 153 14.36 2.86 2.31
C ASP A 153 14.15 3.17 0.82
N VAL A 154 13.28 4.14 0.53
CA VAL A 154 12.95 4.55 -0.84
C VAL A 154 13.79 5.76 -1.23
N ALA A 155 14.31 5.79 -2.45
CA ALA A 155 15.20 6.83 -2.94
C ALA A 155 14.78 7.48 -4.28
N GLY A 156 13.70 7.01 -4.92
CA GLY A 156 13.18 7.55 -6.17
C GLY A 156 12.17 8.67 -6.00
N PRO A 157 11.77 9.33 -7.10
CA PRO A 157 10.62 10.23 -7.11
C PRO A 157 9.34 9.51 -6.72
N LEU A 158 8.47 10.17 -5.94
CA LEU A 158 7.23 9.60 -5.42
C LEU A 158 6.01 10.35 -5.92
N ARG A 159 4.98 9.61 -6.31
CA ARG A 159 3.63 10.13 -6.51
C ARG A 159 2.63 9.21 -5.80
N VAL A 160 1.91 9.75 -4.81
CA VAL A 160 0.94 8.96 -4.06
C VAL A 160 -0.39 9.70 -3.99
N GLY A 161 -1.42 9.09 -4.57
CA GLY A 161 -2.81 9.47 -4.42
C GLY A 161 -3.51 8.54 -3.43
N ALA A 162 -4.04 9.08 -2.33
CA ALA A 162 -4.76 8.29 -1.32
C ALA A 162 -6.09 8.97 -0.97
N HIS A 163 -7.24 8.36 -1.31
CA HIS A 163 -8.51 9.00 -1.02
C HIS A 163 -8.78 9.07 0.50
N ASN A 164 -8.78 7.93 1.20
CA ASN A 164 -9.03 7.84 2.66
C ASN A 164 -7.89 7.09 3.40
N GLY A 165 -6.70 7.05 2.84
CA GLY A 165 -5.59 6.27 3.37
C GLY A 165 -4.56 7.11 4.13
N SER A 166 -3.76 6.46 4.95
CA SER A 166 -2.57 7.05 5.54
C SER A 166 -1.31 6.61 4.77
N VAL A 167 -0.40 7.54 4.60
CA VAL A 167 0.90 7.30 3.99
C VAL A 167 1.99 7.55 5.01
N THR A 168 2.85 6.56 5.21
CA THR A 168 4.05 6.68 6.06
C THR A 168 5.27 6.40 5.20
N GLY A 169 6.28 7.25 5.25
CA GLY A 169 7.48 7.10 4.44
C GLY A 169 8.75 7.36 5.24
N ASP A 170 9.70 6.43 5.16
CA ASP A 170 11.08 6.63 5.56
C ASP A 170 11.95 6.61 4.29
N LEU A 171 12.43 7.80 3.89
CA LEU A 171 13.14 7.96 2.64
C LEU A 171 14.65 7.95 2.86
N ALA A 172 15.36 7.14 2.09
CA ALA A 172 16.82 7.10 2.09
C ALA A 172 17.43 8.37 1.48
N SER A 173 16.76 8.92 0.45
CA SER A 173 17.10 10.22 -0.15
C SER A 173 15.83 10.86 -0.71
N PHE A 174 15.84 12.19 -0.86
CA PHE A 174 14.72 12.92 -1.41
C PHE A 174 14.99 13.36 -2.85
N ARG A 175 14.12 12.96 -3.79
CA ARG A 175 14.21 13.28 -5.23
C ARG A 175 12.91 13.88 -5.78
N GLY A 176 12.08 14.42 -4.90
CA GLY A 176 10.77 14.96 -5.24
C GLY A 176 9.64 14.02 -4.87
N ALA A 177 8.54 14.60 -4.37
CA ALA A 177 7.35 13.84 -4.02
C ALA A 177 6.08 14.68 -4.22
N GLU A 178 5.02 14.01 -4.66
CA GLU A 178 3.68 14.59 -4.78
C GLU A 178 2.69 13.67 -4.05
N PHE A 179 1.96 14.25 -3.10
CA PHE A 179 0.94 13.56 -2.33
C PHE A 179 -0.38 14.27 -2.44
N THR A 180 -1.39 13.55 -2.87
CA THR A 180 -2.76 14.04 -2.94
C THR A 180 -3.65 13.17 -2.07
N SER A 181 -4.43 13.79 -1.16
CA SER A 181 -5.36 13.05 -0.31
C SER A 181 -6.68 13.78 -0.17
N HIS A 182 -7.78 13.03 0.04
CA HIS A 182 -9.04 13.63 0.47
C HIS A 182 -9.15 13.63 2.01
N LEU A 183 -9.07 12.46 2.63
CA LEU A 183 -9.07 12.26 4.09
C LEU A 183 -7.90 11.34 4.46
N GLY A 184 -6.73 11.87 4.73
CA GLY A 184 -5.59 11.02 5.06
C GLY A 184 -4.41 11.80 5.61
N SER A 185 -3.56 11.13 6.36
CA SER A 185 -2.32 11.72 6.88
C SER A 185 -1.13 11.28 6.06
N LEU A 186 -0.14 12.15 6.01
CA LEU A 186 1.17 11.89 5.47
C LEU A 186 2.21 12.12 6.56
N ASP A 187 2.92 11.07 6.92
CA ASP A 187 4.06 11.11 7.84
C ASP A 187 5.32 10.74 7.06
N LEU A 188 6.20 11.70 6.84
CA LEU A 188 7.47 11.49 6.14
C LEU A 188 8.66 11.73 7.05
N THR A 189 9.58 10.78 7.05
CA THR A 189 10.90 10.89 7.66
C THR A 189 11.94 11.08 6.55
N LEU A 190 12.68 12.18 6.60
CA LEU A 190 13.69 12.58 5.63
C LEU A 190 15.05 12.74 6.31
N PRO A 191 16.17 12.54 5.60
CA PRO A 191 17.48 12.93 6.11
C PRO A 191 17.51 14.40 6.53
N SER A 192 18.15 14.72 7.64
CA SER A 192 18.29 16.13 8.12
C SER A 192 18.96 17.05 7.10
N THR A 193 19.77 16.47 6.20
CA THR A 193 20.44 17.16 5.10
C THR A 193 19.56 17.31 3.84
N ALA A 194 18.32 16.79 3.85
CA ALA A 194 17.45 16.88 2.69
C ALA A 194 17.15 18.33 2.33
N ALA A 195 17.38 18.69 1.08
CA ALA A 195 17.10 20.01 0.51
C ALA A 195 15.88 19.90 -0.40
N PHE A 196 14.85 20.73 -0.17
CA PHE A 196 13.61 20.67 -0.94
C PHE A 196 12.82 21.98 -0.86
N HIS A 197 11.88 22.15 -1.81
CA HIS A 197 10.86 23.17 -1.76
C HIS A 197 9.53 22.53 -1.35
N LEU A 198 9.00 22.92 -0.18
CA LEU A 198 7.70 22.43 0.31
C LEU A 198 6.57 23.34 -0.17
N GLN A 199 5.60 22.72 -0.84
CA GLN A 199 4.30 23.31 -1.16
C GLN A 199 3.21 22.46 -0.54
N ALA A 200 2.62 22.92 0.57
CA ALA A 200 1.56 22.19 1.25
C ALA A 200 0.30 23.04 1.34
N ASP A 201 -0.84 22.42 1.02
CA ASP A 201 -2.17 22.99 1.15
C ASP A 201 -3.10 21.97 1.81
N SER A 202 -3.67 22.32 2.97
CA SER A 202 -4.65 21.49 3.66
C SER A 202 -5.82 22.36 4.16
N ARG A 203 -7.02 22.11 3.61
CA ARG A 203 -8.20 22.93 3.92
C ARG A 203 -8.75 22.72 5.34
N ARG A 204 -8.60 21.50 5.90
CA ARG A 204 -9.09 21.13 7.25
C ARG A 204 -8.07 20.31 8.02
N GLY A 205 -6.78 20.51 7.77
CA GLY A 205 -5.70 19.77 8.38
C GLY A 205 -4.63 20.65 9.00
N SER A 206 -3.51 20.04 9.30
CA SER A 206 -2.36 20.71 9.88
C SER A 206 -1.07 20.27 9.21
N VAL A 207 -0.08 21.14 9.22
CA VAL A 207 1.29 20.85 8.83
C VAL A 207 2.17 20.96 10.06
N GLN A 208 2.98 19.94 10.32
CA GLN A 208 4.00 19.90 11.36
C GLN A 208 5.33 19.55 10.72
N SER A 209 6.41 20.19 11.10
CA SER A 209 7.71 19.99 10.51
C SER A 209 8.82 20.16 11.55
N ASP A 210 9.78 19.25 11.55
CA ASP A 210 11.04 19.37 12.28
C ASP A 210 12.02 20.27 11.51
N PHE A 211 11.76 20.55 10.24
CA PHE A 211 12.54 21.46 9.41
C PHE A 211 12.08 22.92 9.64
N PRO A 212 12.98 23.90 9.56
CA PRO A 212 12.64 25.31 9.77
C PRO A 212 11.81 25.85 8.60
N LEU A 213 10.48 25.87 8.75
CA LEU A 213 9.53 26.33 7.75
C LEU A 213 8.56 27.34 8.34
N ALA A 214 8.24 28.39 7.56
CA ALA A 214 7.19 29.32 7.90
C ALA A 214 5.81 28.74 7.56
N ILE A 215 5.07 28.32 8.59
CA ILE A 215 3.71 27.78 8.43
C ILE A 215 2.70 28.90 8.52
N ARG A 216 1.87 29.09 7.50
CA ARG A 216 0.80 30.09 7.47
C ARG A 216 -0.56 29.44 7.65
N MET A 217 -1.36 29.98 8.56
CA MET A 217 -2.74 29.56 8.73
C MET A 217 -3.67 30.60 8.10
N LEU A 218 -4.47 30.17 7.13
CA LEU A 218 -5.52 30.98 6.49
C LEU A 218 -6.86 30.68 7.15
N GLY A 219 -7.27 31.52 8.12
CA GLY A 219 -8.46 31.28 8.92
C GLY A 219 -8.29 30.16 9.95
N ARG A 220 -9.40 29.60 10.44
CA ARG A 220 -9.39 28.65 11.57
C ARG A 220 -8.92 27.22 11.23
N ARG A 221 -8.89 26.83 9.95
CA ARG A 221 -8.69 25.42 9.56
C ARG A 221 -7.89 25.22 8.26
N HIS A 222 -7.53 26.29 7.56
CA HIS A 222 -6.77 26.18 6.31
C HIS A 222 -5.29 26.46 6.59
N THR A 223 -4.44 25.48 6.34
CA THR A 223 -3.00 25.59 6.53
C THR A 223 -2.32 25.54 5.16
N THR A 224 -1.49 26.53 4.88
CA THR A 224 -0.64 26.58 3.69
C THR A 224 0.81 26.74 4.10
N VAL A 225 1.69 26.09 3.37
CA VAL A 225 3.14 26.27 3.50
C VAL A 225 3.72 26.38 2.10
N ASP A 226 4.55 27.37 1.92
CA ASP A 226 5.39 27.54 0.73
C ASP A 226 6.75 28.02 1.23
N GLY A 227 7.78 27.19 1.08
CA GLY A 227 9.08 27.50 1.64
C GLY A 227 10.16 26.52 1.26
N GLU A 228 11.38 26.97 1.40
CA GLU A 228 12.58 26.20 1.10
C GLU A 228 13.24 25.66 2.36
N VAL A 229 13.73 24.44 2.27
CA VAL A 229 14.51 23.76 3.32
C VAL A 229 15.91 23.51 2.78
N ASN A 230 16.94 23.86 3.58
CA ASN A 230 18.36 23.67 3.27
C ASN A 230 18.77 24.22 1.86
N GLY A 231 18.23 25.39 1.51
CA GLY A 231 18.56 26.05 0.24
C GLY A 231 17.73 25.62 -0.97
N GLY A 232 16.63 24.92 -0.73
CA GLY A 232 15.72 24.47 -1.79
C GLY A 232 16.22 23.25 -2.56
N GLY A 233 15.42 22.79 -3.54
CA GLY A 233 15.70 21.58 -4.31
C GLY A 233 14.45 20.98 -4.95
N PRO A 234 14.36 19.66 -5.09
CA PRO A 234 13.18 19.00 -5.62
C PRO A 234 11.91 19.34 -4.84
N SER A 235 10.77 19.45 -5.53
CA SER A 235 9.51 19.82 -4.88
C SER A 235 8.95 18.68 -4.02
N LEU A 236 8.49 19.03 -2.81
CA LEU A 236 7.57 18.25 -2.01
C LEU A 236 6.20 18.92 -2.04
N ARG A 237 5.25 18.32 -2.74
CA ARG A 237 3.88 18.83 -2.84
C ARG A 237 2.94 17.98 -2.02
N PHE A 238 2.16 18.64 -1.17
CA PHE A 238 1.11 18.01 -0.38
C PHE A 238 -0.19 18.77 -0.56
N HIS A 239 -1.19 18.10 -1.12
CA HIS A 239 -2.53 18.64 -1.27
C HIS A 239 -3.55 17.74 -0.57
N SER A 240 -4.32 18.29 0.38
CA SER A 240 -5.35 17.53 1.08
C SER A 240 -6.59 18.38 1.39
N HIS A 241 -7.77 17.71 1.36
CA HIS A 241 -8.99 18.33 1.86
C HIS A 241 -9.05 18.33 3.39
N ALA A 242 -8.77 17.20 4.05
CA ALA A 242 -8.77 17.07 5.51
C ALA A 242 -7.71 16.08 5.97
N GLY A 243 -6.43 16.43 5.72
CA GLY A 243 -5.29 15.60 6.06
C GLY A 243 -4.24 16.34 6.87
N LYS A 244 -3.39 15.56 7.56
CA LYS A 244 -2.25 16.08 8.30
C LYS A 244 -0.98 15.75 7.55
N LEU A 245 -0.07 16.72 7.46
CA LEU A 245 1.30 16.51 7.03
C LEU A 245 2.22 16.58 8.24
N ARG A 246 3.04 15.57 8.43
CA ARG A 246 4.12 15.56 9.40
C ARG A 246 5.44 15.26 8.68
N LEU A 247 6.39 16.16 8.82
CA LEU A 247 7.74 16.01 8.31
C LEU A 247 8.71 15.83 9.48
N GLN A 248 9.37 14.69 9.53
CA GLN A 248 10.35 14.36 10.56
C GLN A 248 11.75 14.35 9.97
N SER A 249 12.71 14.80 10.75
CA SER A 249 14.13 14.80 10.40
C SER A 249 14.81 13.61 11.06
N LYS A 250 15.59 12.84 10.28
CA LYS A 250 16.50 11.81 10.82
C LYS A 250 17.95 12.15 10.55
N ASN A 251 18.80 11.81 11.49
CA ASN A 251 20.25 11.93 11.37
C ASN A 251 20.86 10.76 10.61
#